data_8e25c13455f159c96019488fe12a5822
#
_entry.id   8e25c13455f159c96019488fe12a5822
#
_cell.length_a   1.000
_cell.length_b   1.000
_cell.length_c   1.000
_cell.angle_alpha   90.00
_cell.angle_beta   90.00
_cell.angle_gamma   90.00
#
_symmetry.space_group_name_H-M   'P 1'
#
loop_
_entity.id
_entity.type
_entity.pdbx_description
1 polymer ?
#
loop_
_entity_poly.entity_id
_entity_poly.type
_entity_poly.pdbx_seq_one_letter_code
_entity_poly.pdbx_strand_id
1 'polypeptide(L)'
;KAARAGWPKGKPDADAPLKDHVLAMVFEKNSTRTRVSFDIAMRQLGGSVVVLDAGTSQLGRGESVADTARVLSRMADAIMVRTDDHAKIEEMAHHAGVPIINGLTDRSHPCQIVADLLTMVEHGKALPGLEVAWLGDGNNVLHSILEAAALMKFNVRIGTPQGYEPEAEFIEMARAGGARVTLTQDAADAARGADIIVTDTWVSMGQE
;
A
#
# COMPACT_ATOMS: atom_id res chain seq x y z
N LYS A 1 -1.77 4.85 -16.30
CA LYS A 1 -2.60 6.07 -16.14
C LYS A 1 -2.50 6.99 -17.36
N ALA A 2 -1.31 7.27 -17.89
CA ALA A 2 -1.14 8.04 -19.14
C ALA A 2 -1.90 7.40 -20.31
N ALA A 3 -1.85 6.08 -20.45
CA ALA A 3 -2.60 5.35 -21.48
C ALA A 3 -4.13 5.45 -21.30
N ARG A 4 -4.60 5.87 -20.11
CA ARG A 4 -6.02 6.04 -19.78
C ARG A 4 -6.46 7.51 -19.71
N ALA A 5 -5.59 8.47 -20.02
CA ALA A 5 -5.98 9.87 -20.09
C ALA A 5 -7.08 10.03 -21.15
N GLY A 6 -8.25 10.52 -20.75
CA GLY A 6 -9.43 10.62 -21.59
C GLY A 6 -10.24 9.34 -21.77
N TRP A 7 -9.84 8.21 -21.17
CA TRP A 7 -10.60 6.97 -21.24
C TRP A 7 -11.87 7.04 -20.36
N PRO A 8 -13.04 6.63 -20.84
CA PRO A 8 -14.26 6.62 -20.03
C PRO A 8 -14.11 5.74 -18.78
N LYS A 9 -14.50 6.26 -17.62
CA LYS A 9 -14.52 5.50 -16.36
C LYS A 9 -15.40 4.26 -16.54
N GLY A 10 -14.91 3.09 -16.12
CA GLY A 10 -15.64 1.84 -16.22
C GLY A 10 -15.63 1.16 -17.61
N LYS A 11 -14.98 1.75 -18.62
CA LYS A 11 -14.75 1.05 -19.90
C LYS A 11 -13.58 0.10 -19.75
N PRO A 12 -13.73 -1.20 -20.05
CA PRO A 12 -12.61 -2.15 -20.04
C PRO A 12 -11.50 -1.76 -21.01
N ASP A 13 -10.26 -2.15 -20.72
CA ASP A 13 -9.16 -2.07 -21.66
C ASP A 13 -9.43 -2.96 -22.87
N ALA A 14 -8.89 -2.59 -24.01
CA ALA A 14 -9.13 -3.33 -25.25
C ALA A 14 -8.57 -4.77 -25.19
N ASP A 15 -7.47 -4.97 -24.48
CA ASP A 15 -6.81 -6.25 -24.27
C ASP A 15 -7.37 -7.04 -23.07
N ALA A 16 -8.14 -6.37 -22.19
CA ALA A 16 -8.78 -6.96 -21.01
C ALA A 16 -7.86 -8.00 -20.30
N PRO A 17 -6.68 -7.62 -19.80
CA PRO A 17 -5.63 -8.54 -19.36
C PRO A 17 -6.03 -9.43 -18.17
N LEU A 18 -7.09 -9.06 -17.44
CA LEU A 18 -7.65 -9.85 -16.33
C LEU A 18 -9.05 -10.41 -16.66
N LYS A 19 -9.35 -10.57 -17.96
CA LYS A 19 -10.61 -11.20 -18.37
C LYS A 19 -10.75 -12.56 -17.69
N ASP A 20 -11.95 -12.82 -17.16
CA ASP A 20 -12.32 -14.06 -16.47
C ASP A 20 -11.59 -14.29 -15.13
N HIS A 21 -10.80 -13.32 -14.63
CA HIS A 21 -10.18 -13.38 -13.31
C HIS A 21 -11.07 -12.74 -12.23
N VAL A 22 -10.99 -13.31 -11.04
CA VAL A 22 -11.74 -12.90 -9.86
C VAL A 22 -10.78 -12.43 -8.76
N LEU A 23 -10.97 -11.21 -8.25
CA LEU A 23 -10.30 -10.71 -7.07
C LEU A 23 -11.26 -10.81 -5.87
N ALA A 24 -10.88 -11.57 -4.83
CA ALA A 24 -11.54 -11.50 -3.53
C ALA A 24 -10.92 -10.36 -2.73
N MET A 25 -11.75 -9.46 -2.20
CA MET A 25 -11.30 -8.37 -1.33
C MET A 25 -11.84 -8.56 0.08
N VAL A 26 -10.95 -8.74 1.05
CA VAL A 26 -11.28 -8.94 2.46
C VAL A 26 -10.98 -7.65 3.24
N PHE A 27 -12.02 -7.09 3.87
CA PHE A 27 -11.90 -5.87 4.69
C PHE A 27 -12.23 -6.17 6.14
N GLU A 28 -11.26 -6.02 7.02
CA GLU A 28 -11.46 -5.97 8.47
C GLU A 28 -11.69 -4.53 8.97
N LYS A 29 -11.23 -3.54 8.20
CA LYS A 29 -11.48 -2.10 8.42
C LYS A 29 -12.20 -1.46 7.24
N ASN A 30 -13.04 -0.49 7.54
CA ASN A 30 -13.74 0.30 6.53
C ASN A 30 -12.74 1.04 5.62
N SER A 31 -12.97 1.00 4.33
CA SER A 31 -12.18 1.74 3.36
C SER A 31 -12.96 2.02 2.09
N THR A 32 -13.34 3.27 1.90
CA THR A 32 -14.04 3.69 0.67
C THR A 32 -13.09 3.74 -0.52
N ARG A 33 -11.95 4.41 -0.37
CA ARG A 33 -11.00 4.63 -1.48
C ARG A 33 -10.39 3.32 -1.98
N THR A 34 -9.90 2.47 -1.11
CA THR A 34 -9.32 1.17 -1.49
C THR A 34 -10.37 0.29 -2.17
N ARG A 35 -11.58 0.19 -1.59
CA ARG A 35 -12.67 -0.61 -2.14
C ARG A 35 -13.02 -0.18 -3.56
N VAL A 36 -13.28 1.11 -3.76
CA VAL A 36 -13.67 1.65 -5.07
C VAL A 36 -12.55 1.56 -6.08
N SER A 37 -11.30 1.86 -5.69
CA SER A 37 -10.16 1.84 -6.63
C SER A 37 -9.85 0.43 -7.14
N PHE A 38 -9.86 -0.57 -6.27
CA PHE A 38 -9.65 -1.97 -6.69
C PHE A 38 -10.81 -2.49 -7.54
N ASP A 39 -12.07 -2.21 -7.16
CA ASP A 39 -13.24 -2.63 -7.96
C ASP A 39 -13.19 -2.03 -9.37
N ILE A 40 -12.99 -0.72 -9.47
CA ILE A 40 -12.90 -0.06 -10.78
C ILE A 40 -11.68 -0.55 -11.58
N ALA A 41 -10.53 -0.76 -10.93
CA ALA A 41 -9.35 -1.29 -11.61
C ALA A 41 -9.60 -2.68 -12.20
N MET A 42 -10.18 -3.58 -11.41
CA MET A 42 -10.51 -4.93 -11.88
C MET A 42 -11.47 -4.90 -13.07
N ARG A 43 -12.56 -4.11 -13.00
CA ARG A 43 -13.50 -3.94 -14.11
C ARG A 43 -12.84 -3.37 -15.35
N GLN A 44 -11.95 -2.38 -15.20
CA GLN A 44 -11.21 -1.81 -16.33
C GLN A 44 -10.22 -2.78 -16.95
N LEU A 45 -9.68 -3.71 -16.17
CA LEU A 45 -8.81 -4.78 -16.65
C LEU A 45 -9.57 -6.01 -17.16
N GLY A 46 -10.92 -5.99 -17.12
CA GLY A 46 -11.78 -7.05 -17.64
C GLY A 46 -12.13 -8.13 -16.62
N GLY A 47 -11.67 -8.02 -15.37
CA GLY A 47 -11.94 -8.95 -14.29
C GLY A 47 -13.18 -8.59 -13.47
N SER A 48 -13.42 -9.36 -12.43
CA SER A 48 -14.52 -9.21 -11.49
C SER A 48 -14.03 -9.17 -10.04
N VAL A 49 -14.89 -8.71 -9.13
CA VAL A 49 -14.57 -8.56 -7.71
C VAL A 49 -15.64 -9.19 -6.85
N VAL A 50 -15.21 -9.88 -5.78
CA VAL A 50 -16.05 -10.28 -4.66
C VAL A 50 -15.56 -9.56 -3.42
N VAL A 51 -16.46 -8.85 -2.73
CA VAL A 51 -16.11 -8.09 -1.53
C VAL A 51 -16.64 -8.80 -0.29
N LEU A 52 -15.77 -9.01 0.67
CA LEU A 52 -16.03 -9.65 1.95
C LEU A 52 -15.68 -8.67 3.09
N ASP A 53 -16.69 -8.26 3.83
CA ASP A 53 -16.50 -7.51 5.07
C ASP A 53 -16.41 -8.51 6.23
N ALA A 54 -15.36 -8.45 7.03
CA ALA A 54 -15.14 -9.41 8.12
C ALA A 54 -16.32 -9.49 9.09
N GLY A 55 -16.95 -8.36 9.41
CA GLY A 55 -18.14 -8.32 10.27
C GLY A 55 -19.36 -9.10 9.76
N THR A 56 -19.40 -9.42 8.46
CA THR A 56 -20.49 -10.16 7.81
C THR A 56 -20.05 -11.51 7.23
N SER A 57 -18.74 -11.83 7.32
CA SER A 57 -18.15 -13.09 6.86
C SER A 57 -17.88 -14.05 8.01
N GLN A 58 -17.50 -15.28 7.71
CA GLN A 58 -17.14 -16.30 8.71
C GLN A 58 -15.81 -15.98 9.42
N LEU A 59 -14.92 -15.20 8.80
CA LEU A 59 -13.70 -14.68 9.42
C LEU A 59 -14.01 -13.93 10.72
N GLY A 60 -15.02 -13.07 10.72
CA GLY A 60 -15.49 -12.37 11.92
C GLY A 60 -16.24 -13.27 12.94
N ARG A 61 -16.47 -14.55 12.60
CA ARG A 61 -17.18 -15.52 13.43
C ARG A 61 -16.30 -16.66 13.94
N GLY A 62 -14.95 -16.52 13.79
CA GLY A 62 -13.98 -17.48 14.34
C GLY A 62 -13.46 -18.52 13.34
N GLU A 63 -13.71 -18.37 12.03
CA GLU A 63 -12.98 -19.13 11.01
C GLU A 63 -11.50 -18.75 11.04
N SER A 64 -10.60 -19.72 10.94
CA SER A 64 -9.17 -19.45 10.93
C SER A 64 -8.74 -18.72 9.65
N VAL A 65 -7.71 -17.88 9.77
CA VAL A 65 -7.10 -17.20 8.62
C VAL A 65 -6.63 -18.23 7.58
N ALA A 66 -6.03 -19.32 8.03
CA ALA A 66 -5.55 -20.40 7.18
C ALA A 66 -6.69 -21.08 6.38
N ASP A 67 -7.84 -21.34 7.00
CA ASP A 67 -8.96 -21.99 6.33
C ASP A 67 -9.64 -21.02 5.34
N THR A 68 -9.82 -19.76 5.73
CA THR A 68 -10.29 -18.71 4.82
C THR A 68 -9.40 -18.60 3.59
N ALA A 69 -8.06 -18.59 3.77
CA ALA A 69 -7.11 -18.53 2.67
C ALA A 69 -7.27 -19.71 1.70
N ARG A 70 -7.38 -20.94 2.25
CA ARG A 70 -7.57 -22.16 1.44
C ARG A 70 -8.89 -22.15 0.67
N VAL A 71 -9.98 -21.74 1.32
CA VAL A 71 -11.31 -21.69 0.71
C VAL A 71 -11.35 -20.64 -0.41
N LEU A 72 -10.91 -19.41 -0.12
CA LEU A 72 -10.91 -18.34 -1.13
C LEU A 72 -10.00 -18.66 -2.32
N SER A 73 -8.87 -19.32 -2.10
CA SER A 73 -7.96 -19.76 -3.17
C SER A 73 -8.58 -20.74 -4.16
N ARG A 74 -9.72 -21.36 -3.82
CA ARG A 74 -10.46 -22.23 -4.74
C ARG A 74 -11.49 -21.50 -5.59
N MET A 75 -11.74 -20.22 -5.28
CA MET A 75 -12.82 -19.44 -5.88
C MET A 75 -12.33 -18.14 -6.53
N ALA A 76 -11.13 -17.67 -6.19
CA ALA A 76 -10.55 -16.43 -6.67
C ALA A 76 -9.13 -16.63 -7.19
N ASP A 77 -8.69 -15.76 -8.08
CA ASP A 77 -7.35 -15.78 -8.69
C ASP A 77 -6.34 -14.93 -7.90
N ALA A 78 -6.82 -14.02 -7.07
CA ALA A 78 -6.03 -13.26 -6.10
C ALA A 78 -6.91 -12.84 -4.92
N ILE A 79 -6.27 -12.58 -3.77
CA ILE A 79 -6.96 -12.10 -2.58
C ILE A 79 -6.30 -10.81 -2.11
N MET A 80 -7.07 -9.72 -2.00
CA MET A 80 -6.62 -8.49 -1.36
C MET A 80 -7.13 -8.45 0.08
N VAL A 81 -6.25 -8.12 1.02
CA VAL A 81 -6.58 -8.06 2.45
C VAL A 81 -6.25 -6.70 3.01
N ARG A 82 -7.18 -6.10 3.73
CA ARG A 82 -6.98 -4.89 4.51
C ARG A 82 -7.33 -5.19 5.97
N THR A 83 -6.33 -5.21 6.82
CA THR A 83 -6.40 -5.56 8.24
C THR A 83 -5.46 -4.68 9.04
N ASP A 84 -5.51 -4.72 10.36
CA ASP A 84 -4.52 -4.09 11.23
C ASP A 84 -3.29 -4.98 11.38
N ASP A 85 -3.52 -6.25 11.65
CA ASP A 85 -2.50 -7.22 11.99
C ASP A 85 -1.77 -7.72 10.73
N HIS A 86 -0.49 -7.35 10.59
CA HIS A 86 0.34 -7.78 9.47
C HIS A 86 0.58 -9.29 9.45
N ALA A 87 0.65 -9.94 10.62
CA ALA A 87 0.84 -11.39 10.73
C ALA A 87 -0.29 -12.18 10.05
N LYS A 88 -1.52 -11.65 10.04
CA LYS A 88 -2.63 -12.26 9.32
C LYS A 88 -2.40 -12.31 7.80
N ILE A 89 -1.79 -11.27 7.23
CA ILE A 89 -1.45 -11.27 5.80
C ILE A 89 -0.37 -12.30 5.51
N GLU A 90 0.64 -12.41 6.36
CA GLU A 90 1.70 -13.41 6.23
C GLU A 90 1.14 -14.83 6.37
N GLU A 91 0.29 -15.08 7.37
CA GLU A 91 -0.39 -16.37 7.54
C GLU A 91 -1.27 -16.70 6.33
N MET A 92 -2.05 -15.72 5.84
CA MET A 92 -2.88 -15.92 4.64
C MET A 92 -2.02 -16.23 3.42
N ALA A 93 -0.91 -15.52 3.21
CA ALA A 93 0.03 -15.75 2.11
C ALA A 93 0.68 -17.15 2.20
N HIS A 94 0.95 -17.63 3.42
CA HIS A 94 1.52 -18.97 3.62
C HIS A 94 0.54 -20.09 3.25
N HIS A 95 -0.76 -19.88 3.46
CA HIS A 95 -1.79 -20.92 3.25
C HIS A 95 -2.57 -20.77 1.94
N ALA A 96 -2.50 -19.61 1.28
CA ALA A 96 -3.17 -19.38 0.00
C ALA A 96 -2.46 -20.08 -1.16
N GLY A 97 -3.24 -20.59 -2.09
CA GLY A 97 -2.75 -21.08 -3.39
C GLY A 97 -2.72 -20.01 -4.48
N VAL A 98 -3.05 -18.77 -4.15
CA VAL A 98 -3.13 -17.61 -5.05
C VAL A 98 -2.40 -16.41 -4.43
N PRO A 99 -2.02 -15.39 -5.23
CA PRO A 99 -1.36 -14.20 -4.71
C PRO A 99 -2.20 -13.47 -3.65
N ILE A 100 -1.53 -13.03 -2.58
CA ILE A 100 -2.10 -12.14 -1.55
C ILE A 100 -1.59 -10.72 -1.79
N ILE A 101 -2.51 -9.76 -1.83
CA ILE A 101 -2.23 -8.33 -1.99
C ILE A 101 -2.49 -7.64 -0.64
N ASN A 102 -1.44 -7.01 -0.10
CA ASN A 102 -1.59 -6.17 1.08
C ASN A 102 -2.30 -4.86 0.71
N GLY A 103 -3.58 -4.73 1.09
CA GLY A 103 -4.38 -3.52 0.90
C GLY A 103 -4.10 -2.42 1.92
N LEU A 104 -3.58 -2.77 3.07
CA LEU A 104 -3.02 -1.99 4.17
C LEU A 104 -2.94 -2.88 5.42
N THR A 105 -1.88 -2.69 6.19
CA THR A 105 -1.78 -3.11 7.60
C THR A 105 -1.23 -1.98 8.46
N ASP A 106 -1.18 -2.15 9.78
CA ASP A 106 -0.53 -1.18 10.67
C ASP A 106 0.99 -1.07 10.40
N ARG A 107 1.60 -2.10 9.81
CA ARG A 107 3.02 -2.16 9.48
C ARG A 107 3.35 -1.52 8.13
N SER A 108 2.50 -1.68 7.10
CA SER A 108 2.81 -1.22 5.74
C SER A 108 1.57 -0.89 4.90
N HIS A 109 1.75 -0.01 3.92
CA HIS A 109 0.73 0.37 2.94
C HIS A 109 1.29 0.40 1.50
N PRO A 110 1.69 -0.75 0.93
CA PRO A 110 2.38 -0.81 -0.36
C PRO A 110 1.57 -0.23 -1.52
N CYS A 111 0.24 -0.37 -1.49
CA CYS A 111 -0.62 0.19 -2.55
C CYS A 111 -0.56 1.72 -2.62
N GLN A 112 -0.41 2.40 -1.49
CA GLN A 112 -0.21 3.86 -1.45
C GLN A 112 1.09 4.23 -2.14
N ILE A 113 2.17 3.55 -1.79
CA ILE A 113 3.51 3.87 -2.33
C ILE A 113 3.61 3.62 -3.83
N VAL A 114 2.98 2.57 -4.34
CA VAL A 114 2.92 2.35 -5.80
C VAL A 114 2.23 3.51 -6.51
N ALA A 115 1.16 4.08 -5.92
CA ALA A 115 0.47 5.25 -6.45
C ALA A 115 1.35 6.51 -6.37
N ASP A 116 2.09 6.71 -5.27
CA ASP A 116 2.98 7.85 -5.08
C ASP A 116 4.16 7.80 -6.06
N LEU A 117 4.82 6.65 -6.22
CA LEU A 117 5.88 6.43 -7.19
C LEU A 117 5.41 6.70 -8.62
N LEU A 118 4.21 6.21 -8.98
CA LEU A 118 3.62 6.51 -10.28
C LEU A 118 3.39 8.01 -10.46
N THR A 119 2.89 8.69 -9.42
CA THR A 119 2.67 10.14 -9.46
C THR A 119 3.98 10.90 -9.65
N MET A 120 5.06 10.52 -8.94
CA MET A 120 6.39 11.12 -9.13
C MET A 120 6.88 10.97 -10.57
N VAL A 121 6.77 9.77 -11.14
CA VAL A 121 7.17 9.50 -12.53
C VAL A 121 6.31 10.28 -13.53
N GLU A 122 4.99 10.37 -13.32
CA GLU A 122 4.09 11.16 -14.18
C GLU A 122 4.41 12.66 -14.16
N HIS A 123 5.03 13.16 -13.07
CA HIS A 123 5.52 14.54 -12.96
C HIS A 123 6.98 14.70 -13.42
N GLY A 124 7.50 13.73 -14.16
CA GLY A 124 8.82 13.80 -14.78
C GLY A 124 9.99 13.56 -13.83
N LYS A 125 9.75 13.00 -12.65
CA LYS A 125 10.82 12.69 -11.69
C LYS A 125 11.43 11.32 -11.99
N ALA A 126 12.76 11.26 -12.11
CA ALA A 126 13.50 10.01 -12.10
C ALA A 126 13.65 9.54 -10.65
N LEU A 127 13.27 8.29 -10.35
CA LEU A 127 13.29 7.80 -8.96
C LEU A 127 14.70 7.65 -8.39
N PRO A 128 15.69 7.07 -9.09
CA PRO A 128 17.04 6.94 -8.53
C PRO A 128 17.67 8.30 -8.19
N GLY A 129 18.12 8.45 -6.94
CA GLY A 129 18.75 9.68 -6.44
C GLY A 129 17.79 10.82 -6.06
N LEU A 130 16.48 10.66 -6.23
CA LEU A 130 15.46 11.63 -5.84
C LEU A 130 15.56 11.92 -4.32
N GLU A 131 15.36 13.18 -3.91
CA GLU A 131 15.29 13.59 -2.51
C GLU A 131 13.82 13.72 -2.09
N VAL A 132 13.33 12.75 -1.32
CA VAL A 132 11.96 12.73 -0.81
C VAL A 132 11.96 13.15 0.65
N ALA A 133 11.20 14.17 1.03
CA ALA A 133 10.94 14.53 2.42
C ALA A 133 9.62 13.95 2.89
N TRP A 134 9.64 13.27 4.01
CA TRP A 134 8.46 12.89 4.77
C TRP A 134 8.27 13.85 5.95
N LEU A 135 7.07 14.38 6.14
CA LEU A 135 6.72 15.26 7.25
C LEU A 135 5.50 14.70 7.97
N GLY A 136 5.71 14.14 9.16
CA GLY A 136 4.66 13.52 9.98
C GLY A 136 5.21 12.44 10.91
N ASP A 137 4.30 11.66 11.49
CA ASP A 137 4.63 10.51 12.34
C ASP A 137 5.18 9.33 11.54
N GLY A 138 5.96 8.48 12.21
CA GLY A 138 6.56 7.27 11.65
C GLY A 138 5.55 6.15 11.54
N ASN A 139 4.63 6.25 10.60
CA ASN A 139 3.55 5.31 10.40
C ASN A 139 3.82 4.27 9.27
N ASN A 140 2.85 3.41 9.01
CA ASN A 140 2.90 2.38 7.98
C ASN A 140 3.12 2.92 6.55
N VAL A 141 2.74 4.17 6.26
CA VAL A 141 3.00 4.81 4.96
C VAL A 141 4.48 5.15 4.85
N LEU A 142 5.08 5.75 5.90
CA LEU A 142 6.53 6.00 5.93
C LEU A 142 7.33 4.71 5.86
N HIS A 143 6.93 3.65 6.56
CA HIS A 143 7.58 2.33 6.45
C HIS A 143 7.64 1.88 4.98
N SER A 144 6.53 1.97 4.26
CA SER A 144 6.48 1.60 2.84
C SER A 144 7.27 2.54 1.93
N ILE A 145 7.41 3.83 2.28
CA ILE A 145 8.33 4.76 1.59
C ILE A 145 9.78 4.28 1.76
N LEU A 146 10.17 3.85 2.95
CA LEU A 146 11.51 3.36 3.24
C LEU A 146 11.81 2.05 2.49
N GLU A 147 10.84 1.13 2.42
CA GLU A 147 10.93 -0.08 1.60
C GLU A 147 11.14 0.27 0.11
N ALA A 148 10.34 1.20 -0.41
CA ALA A 148 10.46 1.66 -1.78
C ALA A 148 11.79 2.37 -2.05
N ALA A 149 12.32 3.14 -1.08
CA ALA A 149 13.62 3.80 -1.20
C ALA A 149 14.76 2.79 -1.36
N ALA A 150 14.71 1.68 -0.62
CA ALA A 150 15.67 0.58 -0.77
C ALA A 150 15.65 -0.02 -2.18
N LEU A 151 14.46 -0.19 -2.76
CA LEU A 151 14.26 -0.83 -4.06
C LEU A 151 14.55 0.13 -5.23
N MET A 152 14.03 1.35 -5.15
CA MET A 152 14.04 2.33 -6.25
C MET A 152 15.23 3.29 -6.17
N LYS A 153 16.08 3.18 -5.12
CA LYS A 153 17.33 3.95 -4.96
C LYS A 153 17.13 5.46 -4.85
N PHE A 154 16.08 5.91 -4.18
CA PHE A 154 15.91 7.31 -3.80
C PHE A 154 16.24 7.54 -2.32
N ASN A 155 16.41 8.80 -1.94
CA ASN A 155 16.78 9.20 -0.58
C ASN A 155 15.55 9.68 0.19
N VAL A 156 15.57 9.52 1.53
CA VAL A 156 14.46 9.94 2.39
C VAL A 156 14.96 10.84 3.52
N ARG A 157 14.33 11.99 3.66
CA ARG A 157 14.56 12.95 4.74
C ARG A 157 13.31 12.98 5.61
N ILE A 158 13.42 12.53 6.84
CA ILE A 158 12.28 12.34 7.75
C ILE A 158 12.27 13.49 8.76
N GLY A 159 11.21 14.30 8.70
CA GLY A 159 10.86 15.29 9.71
C GLY A 159 9.73 14.77 10.58
N THR A 160 10.05 14.30 11.80
CA THR A 160 9.07 13.74 12.73
C THR A 160 9.30 14.25 14.15
N PRO A 161 8.23 14.48 14.95
CA PRO A 161 8.39 14.86 16.35
C PRO A 161 9.03 13.73 17.17
N GLN A 162 9.63 14.10 18.30
CA GLN A 162 10.18 13.13 19.24
C GLN A 162 9.09 12.18 19.75
N GLY A 163 9.38 10.86 19.74
CA GLY A 163 8.45 9.81 20.15
C GLY A 163 7.52 9.31 19.06
N TYR A 164 7.65 9.87 17.85
CA TYR A 164 6.88 9.45 16.66
C TYR A 164 7.79 8.98 15.53
N GLU A 165 8.99 8.54 15.86
CA GLU A 165 9.95 8.02 14.89
C GLU A 165 9.45 6.72 14.27
N PRO A 166 9.79 6.42 12.99
CA PRO A 166 9.49 5.11 12.40
C PRO A 166 10.32 4.01 13.08
N GLU A 167 9.86 2.79 12.96
CA GLU A 167 10.59 1.62 13.45
C GLU A 167 12.00 1.56 12.83
N ALA A 168 13.01 1.37 13.70
CA ALA A 168 14.42 1.43 13.30
C ALA A 168 14.78 0.44 12.19
N GLU A 169 14.15 -0.72 12.17
CA GLU A 169 14.39 -1.75 11.15
C GLU A 169 14.13 -1.25 9.72
N PHE A 170 13.11 -0.40 9.49
CA PHE A 170 12.84 0.15 8.17
C PHE A 170 13.91 1.16 7.73
N ILE A 171 14.42 1.96 8.67
CA ILE A 171 15.54 2.87 8.40
C ILE A 171 16.78 2.08 8.02
N GLU A 172 17.10 1.03 8.79
CA GLU A 172 18.26 0.17 8.56
C GLU A 172 18.15 -0.57 7.22
N MET A 173 16.98 -1.10 6.91
CA MET A 173 16.72 -1.75 5.63
C MET A 173 16.87 -0.78 4.45
N ALA A 174 16.34 0.44 4.55
CA ALA A 174 16.49 1.45 3.51
C ALA A 174 17.96 1.81 3.27
N ARG A 175 18.73 1.99 4.35
CA ARG A 175 20.17 2.25 4.30
C ARG A 175 20.96 1.08 3.71
N ALA A 176 20.66 -0.14 4.12
CA ALA A 176 21.25 -1.35 3.56
C ALA A 176 20.95 -1.50 2.06
N GLY A 177 19.76 -1.06 1.62
CA GLY A 177 19.39 -0.95 0.22
C GLY A 177 20.10 0.16 -0.55
N GLY A 178 20.92 1.00 0.12
CA GLY A 178 21.71 2.06 -0.50
C GLY A 178 21.03 3.43 -0.51
N ALA A 179 19.86 3.59 0.13
CA ALA A 179 19.22 4.88 0.31
C ALA A 179 19.91 5.69 1.41
N ARG A 180 20.10 7.00 1.20
CA ARG A 180 20.46 7.90 2.29
C ARG A 180 19.19 8.25 3.07
N VAL A 181 19.17 7.91 4.37
CA VAL A 181 18.06 8.24 5.27
C VAL A 181 18.57 9.15 6.37
N THR A 182 17.97 10.33 6.49
CA THR A 182 18.22 11.30 7.58
C THR A 182 16.96 11.52 8.39
N LEU A 183 17.13 11.73 9.71
CA LEU A 183 16.05 11.96 10.65
C LEU A 183 16.30 13.28 11.37
N THR A 184 15.28 14.12 11.46
CA THR A 184 15.31 15.39 12.19
C THR A 184 13.94 15.65 12.85
N GLN A 185 13.93 16.50 13.89
CA GLN A 185 12.69 16.97 14.50
C GLN A 185 12.20 18.30 13.86
N ASP A 186 13.00 18.91 12.98
CA ASP A 186 12.67 20.15 12.28
C ASP A 186 12.12 19.81 10.87
N ALA A 187 10.81 20.01 10.70
CA ALA A 187 10.15 19.78 9.41
C ALA A 187 10.71 20.69 8.29
N ALA A 188 11.10 21.92 8.61
CA ALA A 188 11.68 22.83 7.62
C ALA A 188 13.07 22.37 7.16
N ASP A 189 13.85 21.77 8.07
CA ASP A 189 15.14 21.18 7.74
C ASP A 189 14.97 19.92 6.87
N ALA A 190 14.02 19.06 7.19
CA ALA A 190 13.69 17.89 6.35
C ALA A 190 13.26 18.29 4.94
N ALA A 191 12.42 19.33 4.82
CA ALA A 191 11.89 19.80 3.55
C ALA A 191 12.92 20.54 2.68
N ARG A 192 13.97 21.09 3.29
CA ARG A 192 14.94 21.93 2.59
C ARG A 192 15.70 21.18 1.50
N GLY A 193 15.51 21.57 0.24
CA GLY A 193 16.15 20.94 -0.91
C GLY A 193 15.61 19.57 -1.27
N ALA A 194 14.43 19.20 -0.78
CA ALA A 194 13.72 18.02 -1.24
C ALA A 194 13.09 18.28 -2.62
N ASP A 195 13.09 17.27 -3.47
CA ASP A 195 12.38 17.27 -4.75
C ASP A 195 10.89 17.05 -4.58
N ILE A 196 10.53 16.23 -3.58
CA ILE A 196 9.16 15.83 -3.25
C ILE A 196 8.97 15.98 -1.75
N ILE A 197 7.83 16.52 -1.36
CA ILE A 197 7.38 16.52 0.03
C ILE A 197 6.13 15.65 0.13
N VAL A 198 6.16 14.71 1.05
CA VAL A 198 5.05 13.80 1.36
C VAL A 198 4.62 14.02 2.79
N THR A 199 3.34 14.09 3.02
CA THR A 199 2.71 14.13 4.35
C THR A 199 1.45 13.28 4.36
N ASP A 200 1.07 12.77 5.51
CA ASP A 200 -0.15 12.01 5.74
C ASP A 200 -1.17 12.84 6.55
N THR A 201 -2.23 12.21 7.03
CA THR A 201 -3.22 12.87 7.89
C THR A 201 -2.57 13.36 9.18
N TRP A 202 -3.11 14.45 9.78
CA TRP A 202 -2.59 15.00 11.04
C TRP A 202 -2.83 14.09 12.25
N VAL A 203 -3.82 13.20 12.16
CA VAL A 203 -4.14 12.21 13.19
C VAL A 203 -4.30 10.87 12.49
N SER A 204 -3.45 9.92 12.82
CA SER A 204 -3.53 8.56 12.27
C SER A 204 -4.76 7.82 12.80
N MET A 205 -5.33 6.93 11.99
CA MET A 205 -6.49 6.13 12.39
C MET A 205 -6.17 5.33 13.65
N GLY A 206 -7.02 5.48 14.68
CA GLY A 206 -6.85 4.82 15.98
C GLY A 206 -6.09 5.65 17.03
N GLN A 207 -5.76 6.90 16.71
CA GLN A 207 -5.14 7.88 17.61
C GLN A 207 -6.01 9.14 17.80
N GLU A 208 -7.30 9.03 17.49
CA GLU A 208 -8.30 10.10 17.58
C GLU A 208 -8.66 10.46 19.04
#